data_b5423ab54cc5ef709786930d0a069704
#
_entry.id   b5423ab54cc5ef709786930d0a069704
#
_cell.length_a   1.000
_cell.length_b   1.000
_cell.length_c   1.000
_cell.angle_alpha   90.00
_cell.angle_beta   90.00
_cell.angle_gamma   90.00
#
_symmetry.space_group_name_H-M   'P 1'
#
loop_
_entity.id
_entity.type
_entity.pdbx_description
1 polymer ?
#
loop_
_entity_poly.entity_id
_entity_poly.type
_entity_poly.pdbx_seq_one_letter_code
_entity_poly.pdbx_strand_id
1 'polypeptide(L)'
;MWTDTTRAQHARKGPGLPSDLRDAEWAALEPLLPPGSAFGRPRKWPMRRIVDGMLYLLRGGLQWRMLPSSFPPMSTVQRYFYAWRNSGLFKTINHYLLMDLRVAEGREASPSAGVIDSQSVKTTESGGIRGYDAGKKIKGRKRHILTDTCGYLVHAVIHAADIQDRDGAPLVLKDVRQSFPFLRHVFADGGYAGDKLKDALAKIGTWSLEIIKRSDAAKGFVLLPRRWVVERTFAWLNRNRRLAKDFERTIESATAWLFLASIQMITRRIVRA
;
A
#
# COMPACT_ATOMS: atom_id res chain seq x y z
N MET A 1 -21.70 9.47 7.54
CA MET A 1 -22.44 10.04 6.36
C MET A 1 -21.60 11.16 5.78
N TRP A 2 -21.58 11.36 4.47
CA TRP A 2 -20.83 12.46 3.85
C TRP A 2 -21.59 13.76 4.06
N THR A 3 -20.96 14.75 4.71
CA THR A 3 -21.48 16.12 4.83
C THR A 3 -21.32 16.85 3.50
N ASP A 4 -22.01 17.98 3.33
CA ASP A 4 -21.89 18.78 2.11
C ASP A 4 -20.47 19.36 1.96
N THR A 5 -19.81 19.71 3.05
CA THR A 5 -18.39 20.09 3.06
C THR A 5 -17.53 18.94 2.54
N THR A 6 -17.74 17.72 3.02
CA THR A 6 -17.00 16.54 2.53
C THR A 6 -17.29 16.26 1.06
N ARG A 7 -18.54 16.43 0.62
CA ARG A 7 -18.93 16.30 -0.79
C ARG A 7 -18.22 17.34 -1.65
N ALA A 8 -18.23 18.61 -1.23
CA ALA A 8 -17.56 19.69 -1.94
C ALA A 8 -16.04 19.47 -2.05
N GLN A 9 -15.38 19.07 -0.95
CA GLN A 9 -13.94 18.76 -0.92
C GLN A 9 -13.56 17.60 -1.83
N HIS A 10 -14.47 16.65 -2.01
CA HIS A 10 -14.25 15.46 -2.86
C HIS A 10 -14.90 15.55 -4.23
N ALA A 11 -15.63 16.62 -4.50
CA ALA A 11 -16.23 16.84 -5.81
C ALA A 11 -15.15 16.96 -6.88
N ARG A 12 -15.30 16.17 -7.96
CA ARG A 12 -14.46 16.29 -9.14
C ARG A 12 -15.11 17.26 -10.11
N LYS A 13 -14.42 18.34 -10.37
CA LYS A 13 -14.77 19.27 -11.44
C LYS A 13 -14.00 18.88 -12.70
N GLY A 14 -14.67 18.73 -13.83
CA GLY A 14 -14.06 18.46 -15.12
C GLY A 14 -14.32 17.04 -15.68
N PRO A 15 -13.97 16.82 -16.96
CA PRO A 15 -14.13 15.54 -17.62
C PRO A 15 -13.18 14.49 -17.02
N GLY A 16 -13.63 13.24 -16.99
CA GLY A 16 -12.85 12.10 -16.51
C GLY A 16 -13.62 11.18 -15.59
N LEU A 17 -13.05 10.03 -15.34
CA LEU A 17 -13.62 9.02 -14.44
C LEU A 17 -13.19 9.30 -12.97
N PRO A 18 -13.98 8.86 -11.99
CA PRO A 18 -13.62 9.02 -10.56
C PRO A 18 -12.27 8.39 -10.16
N SER A 19 -11.75 7.48 -10.97
CA SER A 19 -10.43 6.86 -10.78
C SER A 19 -9.28 7.67 -11.35
N ASP A 20 -9.52 8.55 -12.34
CA ASP A 20 -8.48 9.27 -13.04
C ASP A 20 -7.73 10.26 -12.12
N LEU A 21 -6.46 10.49 -12.40
CA LEU A 21 -5.67 11.50 -11.68
C LEU A 21 -6.11 12.91 -12.07
N ARG A 22 -6.19 13.81 -11.09
CA ARG A 22 -6.31 15.26 -11.32
C ARG A 22 -4.98 15.80 -11.85
N ASP A 23 -4.99 17.00 -12.42
CA ASP A 23 -3.76 17.59 -12.96
C ASP A 23 -2.68 17.77 -11.89
N ALA A 24 -3.05 18.23 -10.70
CA ALA A 24 -2.12 18.34 -9.58
C ALA A 24 -1.64 16.97 -9.05
N GLU A 25 -2.51 15.94 -9.02
CA GLU A 25 -2.13 14.56 -8.67
C GLU A 25 -1.15 13.99 -9.71
N TRP A 26 -1.38 14.29 -11.00
CA TRP A 26 -0.50 13.90 -12.08
C TRP A 26 0.86 14.60 -11.99
N ALA A 27 0.88 15.91 -11.77
CA ALA A 27 2.10 16.71 -11.62
C ALA A 27 3.01 16.20 -10.49
N ALA A 28 2.44 15.70 -9.40
CA ALA A 28 3.21 15.07 -8.32
C ALA A 28 3.77 13.69 -8.70
N LEU A 29 3.11 12.95 -9.59
CA LEU A 29 3.49 11.58 -9.95
C LEU A 29 4.42 11.52 -11.18
N GLU A 30 4.18 12.37 -12.17
CA GLU A 30 4.85 12.34 -13.47
C GLU A 30 6.38 12.33 -13.39
N PRO A 31 7.03 13.16 -12.54
CA PRO A 31 8.49 13.20 -12.43
C PRO A 31 9.13 11.88 -11.96
N LEU A 32 8.34 11.03 -11.28
CA LEU A 32 8.81 9.75 -10.75
C LEU A 32 8.63 8.59 -11.74
N LEU A 33 8.00 8.85 -12.88
CA LEU A 33 7.79 7.83 -13.92
C LEU A 33 8.95 7.81 -14.90
N PRO A 34 9.29 6.63 -15.45
CA PRO A 34 10.34 6.52 -16.45
C PRO A 34 10.07 7.42 -17.67
N PRO A 35 11.04 8.17 -18.15
CA PRO A 35 10.92 8.95 -19.37
C PRO A 35 10.59 8.05 -20.56
N GLY A 36 10.17 8.65 -21.67
CA GLY A 36 10.05 7.94 -22.95
C GLY A 36 11.40 7.38 -23.38
N SER A 37 11.41 6.23 -24.08
CA SER A 37 12.64 5.74 -24.70
C SER A 37 13.13 6.74 -25.73
N ALA A 38 14.43 7.06 -25.69
CA ALA A 38 15.09 7.87 -26.71
C ALA A 38 15.24 7.11 -28.04
N PHE A 39 15.17 5.79 -28.00
CA PHE A 39 15.35 4.91 -29.16
C PHE A 39 14.09 4.08 -29.42
N GLY A 40 13.85 3.77 -30.70
CA GLY A 40 12.75 2.95 -31.14
C GLY A 40 11.46 3.74 -31.42
N ARG A 41 10.34 3.03 -31.55
CA ARG A 41 9.04 3.64 -31.87
C ARG A 41 8.54 4.51 -30.72
N PRO A 42 8.18 5.78 -30.95
CA PRO A 42 7.60 6.66 -29.93
C PRO A 42 6.36 6.05 -29.27
N ARG A 43 6.14 6.42 -28.00
CA ARG A 43 4.95 6.01 -27.27
C ARG A 43 3.69 6.56 -27.93
N LYS A 44 2.76 5.67 -28.32
CA LYS A 44 1.50 6.06 -28.94
C LYS A 44 0.52 6.72 -27.95
N TRP A 45 0.52 6.27 -26.69
CA TRP A 45 -0.45 6.69 -25.67
C TRP A 45 0.19 7.57 -24.60
N PRO A 46 -0.47 8.66 -24.15
CA PRO A 46 0.03 9.45 -23.04
C PRO A 46 0.23 8.58 -21.80
N MET A 47 1.33 8.80 -21.06
CA MET A 47 1.65 8.02 -19.86
C MET A 47 0.54 8.13 -18.81
N ARG A 48 -0.03 9.33 -18.63
CA ARG A 48 -1.16 9.57 -17.73
C ARG A 48 -2.33 8.62 -18.02
N ARG A 49 -2.72 8.41 -19.30
CA ARG A 49 -3.81 7.51 -19.65
C ARG A 49 -3.51 6.05 -19.36
N ILE A 50 -2.24 5.65 -19.41
CA ILE A 50 -1.79 4.29 -19.01
C ILE A 50 -1.97 4.12 -17.49
N VAL A 51 -1.54 5.11 -16.70
CA VAL A 51 -1.70 5.10 -15.24
C VAL A 51 -3.18 5.15 -14.86
N ASP A 52 -3.98 6.02 -15.48
CA ASP A 52 -5.43 6.11 -15.24
C ASP A 52 -6.12 4.76 -15.49
N GLY A 53 -5.71 4.03 -16.53
CA GLY A 53 -6.21 2.68 -16.81
C GLY A 53 -5.89 1.68 -15.68
N MET A 54 -4.69 1.74 -15.12
CA MET A 54 -4.33 0.92 -13.95
C MET A 54 -5.18 1.30 -12.72
N LEU A 55 -5.36 2.60 -12.46
CA LEU A 55 -6.16 3.09 -11.34
C LEU A 55 -7.65 2.76 -11.49
N TYR A 56 -8.16 2.75 -12.73
CA TYR A 56 -9.52 2.31 -13.01
C TYR A 56 -9.74 0.85 -12.62
N LEU A 57 -8.82 -0.04 -13.04
CA LEU A 57 -8.87 -1.47 -12.68
C LEU A 57 -8.70 -1.69 -11.17
N LEU A 58 -7.81 -0.96 -10.53
CA LEU A 58 -7.60 -1.00 -9.09
C LEU A 58 -8.87 -0.60 -8.34
N ARG A 59 -9.46 0.54 -8.71
CA ARG A 59 -10.63 1.10 -8.03
C ARG A 59 -11.88 0.25 -8.21
N GLY A 60 -12.10 -0.24 -9.43
CA GLY A 60 -13.27 -1.04 -9.81
C GLY A 60 -13.17 -2.51 -9.40
N GLY A 61 -11.96 -3.03 -9.14
CA GLY A 61 -11.73 -4.47 -8.94
C GLY A 61 -11.95 -5.30 -10.22
N LEU A 62 -11.75 -4.69 -11.37
CA LEU A 62 -12.11 -5.26 -12.66
C LEU A 62 -11.00 -6.16 -13.21
N GLN A 63 -11.38 -7.15 -14.01
CA GLN A 63 -10.46 -7.95 -14.79
C GLN A 63 -9.80 -7.10 -15.89
N TRP A 64 -8.59 -7.46 -16.32
CA TRP A 64 -7.85 -6.77 -17.37
C TRP A 64 -8.68 -6.60 -18.65
N ARG A 65 -9.40 -7.63 -19.08
CA ARG A 65 -10.22 -7.63 -20.29
C ARG A 65 -11.43 -6.70 -20.24
N MET A 66 -11.79 -6.21 -19.06
CA MET A 66 -12.89 -5.27 -18.85
C MET A 66 -12.45 -3.81 -18.91
N LEU A 67 -11.17 -3.54 -19.25
CA LEU A 67 -10.71 -2.16 -19.43
C LEU A 67 -11.43 -1.53 -20.64
N PRO A 68 -12.18 -0.42 -20.43
CA PRO A 68 -12.93 0.24 -21.52
C PRO A 68 -12.02 0.74 -22.64
N SER A 69 -12.57 0.81 -23.86
CA SER A 69 -11.88 1.31 -25.07
C SER A 69 -11.47 2.80 -24.99
N SER A 70 -12.04 3.55 -24.04
CA SER A 70 -11.61 4.94 -23.73
C SER A 70 -10.22 5.03 -23.12
N PHE A 71 -9.66 3.92 -22.66
CA PHE A 71 -8.27 3.78 -22.21
C PHE A 71 -7.38 3.21 -23.34
N PRO A 72 -6.05 3.24 -23.15
CA PRO A 72 -5.15 2.49 -24.01
C PRO A 72 -5.52 1.00 -24.03
N PRO A 73 -5.20 0.26 -25.11
CA PRO A 73 -5.48 -1.18 -25.19
C PRO A 73 -4.99 -1.92 -23.93
N MET A 74 -5.77 -2.87 -23.45
CA MET A 74 -5.49 -3.65 -22.27
C MET A 74 -4.05 -4.21 -22.27
N SER A 75 -3.59 -4.76 -23.39
CA SER A 75 -2.24 -5.29 -23.54
C SER A 75 -1.14 -4.25 -23.32
N THR A 76 -1.40 -2.98 -23.69
CA THR A 76 -0.48 -1.86 -23.43
C THR A 76 -0.42 -1.57 -21.94
N VAL A 77 -1.57 -1.35 -21.28
CA VAL A 77 -1.63 -1.03 -19.84
C VAL A 77 -1.03 -2.17 -19.01
N GLN A 78 -1.34 -3.41 -19.35
CA GLN A 78 -0.85 -4.60 -18.69
C GLN A 78 0.67 -4.77 -18.83
N ARG A 79 1.23 -4.48 -20.02
CA ARG A 79 2.69 -4.52 -20.25
C ARG A 79 3.42 -3.52 -19.37
N TYR A 80 2.93 -2.29 -19.24
CA TYR A 80 3.51 -1.28 -18.33
C TYR A 80 3.40 -1.70 -16.87
N PHE A 81 2.25 -2.22 -16.45
CA PHE A 81 2.06 -2.72 -15.10
C PHE A 81 3.08 -3.82 -14.75
N TYR A 82 3.26 -4.80 -15.63
CA TYR A 82 4.21 -5.89 -15.38
C TYR A 82 5.67 -5.43 -15.44
N ALA A 83 6.01 -4.52 -16.34
CA ALA A 83 7.35 -3.94 -16.40
C ALA A 83 7.68 -3.22 -15.08
N TRP A 84 6.77 -2.38 -14.58
CA TRP A 84 6.94 -1.62 -13.35
C TRP A 84 6.89 -2.50 -12.09
N ARG A 85 6.07 -3.54 -12.10
CA ARG A 85 6.08 -4.57 -11.06
C ARG A 85 7.46 -5.26 -10.98
N ASN A 86 7.98 -5.69 -12.11
CA ASN A 86 9.22 -6.47 -12.18
C ASN A 86 10.46 -5.61 -11.84
N SER A 87 10.44 -4.32 -12.16
CA SER A 87 11.52 -3.38 -11.81
C SER A 87 11.42 -2.84 -10.38
N GLY A 88 10.34 -3.13 -9.64
CA GLY A 88 10.12 -2.57 -8.30
C GLY A 88 9.71 -1.09 -8.30
N LEU A 89 9.37 -0.50 -9.46
CA LEU A 89 9.07 0.92 -9.61
C LEU A 89 7.95 1.40 -8.68
N PHE A 90 6.89 0.61 -8.47
CA PHE A 90 5.81 1.00 -7.55
C PHE A 90 6.30 1.22 -6.11
N LYS A 91 7.22 0.37 -5.63
CA LYS A 91 7.84 0.55 -4.31
C LYS A 91 8.67 1.84 -4.26
N THR A 92 9.46 2.10 -5.30
CA THR A 92 10.29 3.30 -5.44
C THR A 92 9.45 4.58 -5.47
N ILE A 93 8.40 4.62 -6.27
CA ILE A 93 7.48 5.77 -6.34
C ILE A 93 6.82 6.01 -4.98
N ASN A 94 6.32 4.96 -4.33
CA ASN A 94 5.72 5.09 -3.00
C ASN A 94 6.70 5.67 -1.98
N HIS A 95 7.98 5.26 -2.03
CA HIS A 95 9.03 5.77 -1.14
C HIS A 95 9.20 7.29 -1.30
N TYR A 96 9.40 7.78 -2.53
CA TYR A 96 9.61 9.21 -2.78
C TYR A 96 8.36 10.03 -2.43
N LEU A 97 7.19 9.61 -2.87
CA LEU A 97 5.93 10.30 -2.54
C LEU A 97 5.65 10.35 -1.04
N LEU A 98 6.01 9.29 -0.29
CA LEU A 98 5.91 9.30 1.17
C LEU A 98 6.82 10.39 1.77
N MET A 99 8.06 10.49 1.31
CA MET A 99 9.00 11.50 1.79
C MET A 99 8.49 12.91 1.48
N ASP A 100 8.03 13.15 0.25
CA ASP A 100 7.49 14.45 -0.18
C ASP A 100 6.25 14.84 0.63
N LEU A 101 5.31 13.91 0.85
CA LEU A 101 4.13 14.16 1.66
C LEU A 101 4.49 14.52 3.09
N ARG A 102 5.44 13.80 3.70
CA ARG A 102 5.87 14.08 5.06
C ARG A 102 6.48 15.48 5.20
N VAL A 103 7.31 15.88 4.23
CA VAL A 103 7.88 17.23 4.18
C VAL A 103 6.78 18.28 4.00
N ALA A 104 5.82 18.05 3.10
CA ALA A 104 4.67 18.95 2.91
C ALA A 104 3.79 19.09 4.18
N GLU A 105 3.75 18.05 5.02
CA GLU A 105 3.06 18.08 6.33
C GLU A 105 3.97 18.62 7.47
N GLY A 106 5.11 19.25 7.15
CA GLY A 106 6.04 19.83 8.14
C GLY A 106 6.79 18.80 8.97
N ARG A 107 7.01 17.60 8.45
CA ARG A 107 7.68 16.48 9.13
C ARG A 107 9.00 16.13 8.45
N GLU A 108 9.89 15.47 9.18
CA GLU A 108 11.09 14.89 8.60
C GLU A 108 10.72 13.89 7.49
N ALA A 109 11.44 13.93 6.37
CA ALA A 109 11.20 13.06 5.22
C ALA A 109 11.22 11.57 5.63
N SER A 110 12.23 11.14 6.38
CA SER A 110 12.32 9.78 6.88
C SER A 110 11.59 9.63 8.22
N PRO A 111 10.66 8.67 8.38
CA PRO A 111 10.04 8.39 9.66
C PRO A 111 11.05 7.82 10.66
N SER A 112 10.96 8.22 11.92
CA SER A 112 11.72 7.64 13.05
C SER A 112 10.96 6.52 13.76
N ALA A 113 9.63 6.50 13.60
CA ALA A 113 8.76 5.49 14.18
C ALA A 113 7.68 5.05 13.18
N GLY A 114 7.23 3.81 13.33
CA GLY A 114 6.18 3.23 12.50
C GLY A 114 5.25 2.31 13.27
N VAL A 115 4.18 1.89 12.63
CA VAL A 115 3.20 0.92 13.17
C VAL A 115 3.13 -0.26 12.22
N ILE A 116 3.36 -1.46 12.74
CA ILE A 116 3.30 -2.71 11.98
C ILE A 116 2.02 -3.48 12.32
N ASP A 117 1.38 -4.03 11.29
CA ASP A 117 0.23 -4.91 11.46
C ASP A 117 0.03 -5.77 10.21
N SER A 118 -0.86 -6.77 10.31
CA SER A 118 -1.18 -7.68 9.22
C SER A 118 -2.68 -7.83 8.97
N GLN A 119 -3.04 -7.97 7.71
CA GLN A 119 -4.38 -8.30 7.27
C GLN A 119 -4.39 -9.59 6.47
N SER A 120 -5.12 -10.60 6.92
CA SER A 120 -5.38 -11.81 6.13
C SER A 120 -6.53 -11.57 5.16
N VAL A 121 -6.34 -11.90 3.89
CA VAL A 121 -7.33 -11.74 2.82
C VAL A 121 -7.52 -13.05 2.08
N LYS A 122 -8.78 -13.35 1.74
CA LYS A 122 -9.11 -14.53 0.93
C LYS A 122 -8.52 -14.38 -0.47
N THR A 123 -7.90 -15.45 -0.97
CA THR A 123 -7.57 -15.59 -2.40
C THR A 123 -8.77 -16.15 -3.16
N THR A 124 -8.72 -15.98 -4.48
CA THR A 124 -9.65 -16.61 -5.42
C THR A 124 -9.05 -17.91 -5.99
N GLU A 125 -9.72 -18.51 -6.95
CA GLU A 125 -9.26 -19.72 -7.66
C GLU A 125 -8.10 -19.46 -8.63
N SER A 126 -7.61 -18.24 -8.72
CA SER A 126 -6.51 -17.84 -9.63
C SER A 126 -5.18 -18.57 -9.39
N GLY A 127 -5.11 -19.38 -8.33
CA GLY A 127 -3.92 -20.18 -7.99
C GLY A 127 -2.86 -19.37 -7.23
N GLY A 128 -1.63 -19.92 -7.19
CA GLY A 128 -0.48 -19.31 -6.53
C GLY A 128 -0.39 -19.62 -5.03
N ILE A 129 0.64 -19.04 -4.39
CA ILE A 129 0.96 -19.26 -2.97
C ILE A 129 -0.19 -18.76 -2.09
N ARG A 130 -0.63 -19.60 -1.18
CA ARG A 130 -1.67 -19.32 -0.18
C ARG A 130 -1.51 -20.23 1.02
N GLY A 131 -1.98 -19.80 2.19
CA GLY A 131 -1.99 -20.57 3.43
C GLY A 131 -3.31 -20.40 4.17
N TYR A 132 -3.43 -20.99 5.35
CA TYR A 132 -4.61 -20.91 6.21
C TYR A 132 -4.27 -20.20 7.52
N ASP A 133 -4.85 -19.03 7.74
CA ASP A 133 -4.79 -18.32 9.02
C ASP A 133 -5.83 -18.95 9.96
N ALA A 134 -5.35 -19.76 10.91
CA ALA A 134 -6.21 -20.47 11.84
C ALA A 134 -6.93 -19.53 12.82
N GLY A 135 -6.29 -18.42 13.22
CA GLY A 135 -6.87 -17.44 14.13
C GLY A 135 -8.03 -16.66 13.50
N LYS A 136 -7.88 -16.23 12.26
CA LYS A 136 -8.90 -15.48 11.50
C LYS A 136 -9.81 -16.39 10.66
N LYS A 137 -9.53 -17.69 10.59
CA LYS A 137 -10.23 -18.70 9.76
C LYS A 137 -10.30 -18.29 8.26
N ILE A 138 -9.18 -17.77 7.74
CA ILE A 138 -9.07 -17.27 6.37
C ILE A 138 -8.04 -18.12 5.60
N LYS A 139 -8.46 -18.70 4.47
CA LYS A 139 -7.56 -19.31 3.48
C LYS A 139 -7.18 -18.27 2.44
N GLY A 140 -5.88 -17.92 2.37
CA GLY A 140 -5.44 -16.89 1.45
C GLY A 140 -4.02 -16.40 1.71
N ARG A 141 -3.84 -15.08 1.62
CA ARG A 141 -2.57 -14.41 1.85
C ARG A 141 -2.69 -13.38 2.97
N LYS A 142 -1.56 -13.10 3.59
CA LYS A 142 -1.44 -12.08 4.61
C LYS A 142 -0.67 -10.89 4.02
N ARG A 143 -1.27 -9.69 4.13
CA ARG A 143 -0.65 -8.40 3.82
C ARG A 143 -0.05 -7.87 5.10
N HIS A 144 1.25 -7.91 5.20
CA HIS A 144 2.00 -7.38 6.32
C HIS A 144 2.50 -6.00 5.95
N ILE A 145 2.06 -4.96 6.67
CA ILE A 145 2.41 -3.58 6.34
C ILE A 145 3.07 -2.88 7.51
N LEU A 146 3.98 -1.97 7.18
CA LEU A 146 4.51 -0.97 8.08
C LEU A 146 4.04 0.39 7.58
N THR A 147 3.44 1.17 8.46
CA THR A 147 3.06 2.56 8.20
C THR A 147 3.89 3.50 9.06
N ASP A 148 3.98 4.77 8.67
CA ASP A 148 4.42 5.80 9.59
C ASP A 148 3.33 6.11 10.64
N THR A 149 3.61 7.03 11.55
CA THR A 149 2.67 7.40 12.62
C THR A 149 1.47 8.21 12.13
N CYS A 150 1.44 8.63 10.86
CA CYS A 150 0.29 9.22 10.19
C CYS A 150 -0.56 8.21 9.41
N GLY A 151 -0.07 6.97 9.25
CA GLY A 151 -0.76 5.90 8.54
C GLY A 151 -0.42 5.85 7.05
N TYR A 152 0.66 6.49 6.62
CA TYR A 152 1.15 6.34 5.25
C TYR A 152 2.02 5.10 5.12
N LEU A 153 1.84 4.35 4.04
CA LEU A 153 2.53 3.09 3.82
C LEU A 153 4.03 3.32 3.63
N VAL A 154 4.83 2.82 4.57
CA VAL A 154 6.29 2.77 4.48
C VAL A 154 6.72 1.57 3.65
N HIS A 155 6.23 0.39 4.00
CA HIS A 155 6.56 -0.86 3.32
C HIS A 155 5.48 -1.91 3.47
N ALA A 156 5.48 -2.90 2.57
CA ALA A 156 4.58 -4.04 2.62
C ALA A 156 5.24 -5.31 2.09
N VAL A 157 4.93 -6.43 2.74
CA VAL A 157 5.25 -7.78 2.29
C VAL A 157 3.97 -8.60 2.26
N ILE A 158 3.76 -9.35 1.20
CA ILE A 158 2.65 -10.29 1.07
C ILE A 158 3.21 -11.71 1.11
N HIS A 159 2.60 -12.56 1.90
CA HIS A 159 3.01 -13.97 2.05
C HIS A 159 1.79 -14.88 2.29
N ALA A 160 1.99 -16.18 2.39
CA ALA A 160 0.93 -17.13 2.73
C ALA A 160 0.34 -16.82 4.11
N ALA A 161 -0.97 -17.02 4.28
CA ALA A 161 -1.68 -16.57 5.48
C ALA A 161 -1.36 -17.40 6.74
N ASP A 162 -0.75 -18.57 6.60
CA ASP A 162 -0.31 -19.45 7.70
C ASP A 162 0.92 -18.93 8.45
N ILE A 163 1.70 -18.03 7.84
CA ILE A 163 2.83 -17.37 8.51
C ILE A 163 2.28 -16.46 9.61
N GLN A 164 2.73 -16.66 10.86
CA GLN A 164 2.30 -15.86 12.01
C GLN A 164 2.82 -14.42 11.93
N ASP A 165 2.14 -13.49 12.59
CA ASP A 165 2.47 -12.06 12.54
C ASP A 165 3.90 -11.78 13.02
N ARG A 166 4.33 -12.41 14.13
CA ARG A 166 5.70 -12.33 14.63
C ARG A 166 6.77 -12.90 13.70
N ASP A 167 6.41 -13.85 12.82
CA ASP A 167 7.34 -14.45 11.85
C ASP A 167 7.39 -13.64 10.54
N GLY A 168 6.33 -12.90 10.23
CA GLY A 168 6.27 -11.99 9.08
C GLY A 168 6.94 -10.63 9.32
N ALA A 169 6.99 -10.15 10.58
CA ALA A 169 7.57 -8.85 10.91
C ALA A 169 9.05 -8.69 10.49
N PRO A 170 9.95 -9.68 10.70
CA PRO A 170 11.33 -9.58 10.24
C PRO A 170 11.47 -9.39 8.74
N LEU A 171 10.56 -9.96 7.93
CA LEU A 171 10.56 -9.80 6.47
C LEU A 171 10.34 -8.34 6.07
N VAL A 172 9.38 -7.67 6.74
CA VAL A 172 9.08 -6.25 6.50
C VAL A 172 10.24 -5.37 6.95
N LEU A 173 10.74 -5.58 8.17
CA LEU A 173 11.74 -4.71 8.80
C LEU A 173 13.12 -4.85 8.16
N LYS A 174 13.49 -6.03 7.68
CA LYS A 174 14.72 -6.24 6.92
C LYS A 174 14.78 -5.34 5.67
N ASP A 175 13.69 -5.27 4.91
CA ASP A 175 13.62 -4.46 3.70
C ASP A 175 13.60 -2.95 3.98
N VAL A 176 13.06 -2.56 5.12
CA VAL A 176 12.93 -1.16 5.55
C VAL A 176 14.25 -0.58 6.05
N ARG A 177 15.11 -1.39 6.66
CA ARG A 177 16.37 -0.95 7.27
C ARG A 177 17.24 -0.09 6.35
N GLN A 178 17.37 -0.48 5.08
CA GLN A 178 18.19 0.25 4.12
C GLN A 178 17.49 1.51 3.59
N SER A 179 16.16 1.43 3.39
CA SER A 179 15.38 2.51 2.79
C SER A 179 15.05 3.64 3.77
N PHE A 180 14.95 3.33 5.07
CA PHE A 180 14.61 4.26 6.14
C PHE A 180 15.51 4.06 7.36
N PRO A 181 16.77 4.49 7.30
CA PRO A 181 17.77 4.23 8.36
C PRO A 181 17.45 4.88 9.70
N PHE A 182 16.62 5.94 9.70
CA PHE A 182 16.19 6.63 10.94
C PHE A 182 14.99 5.97 11.61
N LEU A 183 14.30 5.05 10.95
CA LEU A 183 13.19 4.32 11.55
C LEU A 183 13.72 3.27 12.51
N ARG A 184 13.54 3.49 13.81
CA ARG A 184 14.09 2.65 14.89
C ARG A 184 13.05 2.19 15.88
N HIS A 185 11.89 2.85 15.95
CA HIS A 185 10.81 2.51 16.86
C HIS A 185 9.61 1.96 16.10
N VAL A 186 9.11 0.79 16.52
CA VAL A 186 7.98 0.13 15.89
C VAL A 186 6.92 -0.20 16.93
N PHE A 187 5.71 0.30 16.72
CA PHE A 187 4.54 -0.07 17.49
C PHE A 187 3.87 -1.30 16.86
N ALA A 188 3.46 -2.26 17.69
CA ALA A 188 2.81 -3.49 17.25
C ALA A 188 1.73 -3.93 18.24
N ASP A 189 0.85 -4.83 17.82
CA ASP A 189 -0.12 -5.44 18.73
C ASP A 189 0.43 -6.65 19.49
N GLY A 190 -0.41 -7.28 20.33
CA GLY A 190 -0.02 -8.44 21.14
C GLY A 190 0.41 -9.67 20.33
N GLY A 191 0.01 -9.79 19.06
CA GLY A 191 0.40 -10.88 18.17
C GLY A 191 1.90 -10.88 17.82
N TYR A 192 2.56 -9.75 18.05
CA TYR A 192 4.02 -9.57 17.85
C TYR A 192 4.84 -9.74 19.12
N ALA A 193 4.22 -10.06 20.26
CA ALA A 193 4.92 -10.24 21.51
C ALA A 193 5.74 -11.54 21.55
N GLY A 194 6.85 -11.50 22.29
CA GLY A 194 7.67 -12.68 22.60
C GLY A 194 9.12 -12.55 22.15
N ASP A 195 9.98 -13.36 22.80
CA ASP A 195 11.43 -13.27 22.62
C ASP A 195 11.87 -13.73 21.23
N LYS A 196 11.16 -14.66 20.61
CA LYS A 196 11.43 -15.12 19.22
C LYS A 196 11.53 -13.93 18.24
N LEU A 197 10.62 -12.95 18.32
CA LEU A 197 10.67 -11.78 17.46
C LEU A 197 11.81 -10.84 17.85
N LYS A 198 12.03 -10.60 19.15
CA LYS A 198 13.15 -9.77 19.63
C LYS A 198 14.50 -10.30 19.14
N ASP A 199 14.73 -11.60 19.26
CA ASP A 199 15.96 -12.25 18.81
C ASP A 199 16.12 -12.17 17.27
N ALA A 200 15.03 -12.33 16.53
CA ALA A 200 15.04 -12.17 15.07
C ALA A 200 15.36 -10.73 14.67
N LEU A 201 14.82 -9.73 15.36
CA LEU A 201 15.07 -8.32 15.07
C LEU A 201 16.50 -7.91 15.45
N ALA A 202 17.05 -8.42 16.55
CA ALA A 202 18.44 -8.17 16.94
C ALA A 202 19.47 -8.59 15.88
N LYS A 203 19.14 -9.61 15.08
CA LYS A 203 20.00 -10.08 13.97
C LYS A 203 19.97 -9.17 12.74
N ILE A 204 18.93 -8.40 12.56
CA ILE A 204 18.74 -7.54 11.36
C ILE A 204 18.94 -6.04 11.65
N GLY A 205 18.92 -5.62 12.90
CA GLY A 205 19.15 -4.21 13.26
C GLY A 205 18.78 -3.89 14.71
N THR A 206 18.97 -2.63 15.06
CA THR A 206 18.59 -2.07 16.36
C THR A 206 17.16 -1.54 16.28
N TRP A 207 16.20 -2.35 16.68
CA TRP A 207 14.79 -2.00 16.69
C TRP A 207 14.27 -1.90 18.12
N SER A 208 13.55 -0.83 18.44
CA SER A 208 12.72 -0.72 19.63
C SER A 208 11.30 -1.14 19.26
N LEU A 209 10.83 -2.25 19.82
CA LEU A 209 9.47 -2.77 19.58
C LEU A 209 8.61 -2.51 20.82
N GLU A 210 7.58 -1.71 20.65
CA GLU A 210 6.60 -1.42 21.69
C GLU A 210 5.28 -2.16 21.42
N ILE A 211 4.91 -3.07 22.33
CA ILE A 211 3.67 -3.84 22.22
C ILE A 211 2.53 -3.06 22.87
N ILE A 212 1.60 -2.60 22.07
CA ILE A 212 0.40 -1.91 22.51
C ILE A 212 -0.66 -2.93 22.87
N LYS A 213 -0.85 -3.15 24.18
CA LYS A 213 -1.89 -4.03 24.71
C LYS A 213 -3.13 -3.21 25.08
N ARG A 214 -4.30 -3.83 24.92
CA ARG A 214 -5.51 -3.35 25.56
C ARG A 214 -5.40 -3.62 27.04
N SER A 215 -5.87 -2.68 27.88
CA SER A 215 -6.00 -2.94 29.33
C SER A 215 -7.01 -4.07 29.56
N ASP A 216 -6.65 -5.04 30.37
CA ASP A 216 -7.53 -6.16 30.72
C ASP A 216 -8.80 -5.70 31.47
N ALA A 217 -8.74 -4.54 32.13
CA ALA A 217 -9.86 -3.90 32.82
C ALA A 217 -10.84 -3.17 31.86
N ALA A 218 -10.49 -2.99 30.60
CA ALA A 218 -11.30 -2.23 29.65
C ALA A 218 -12.47 -3.05 29.11
N LYS A 219 -13.70 -2.65 29.45
CA LYS A 219 -14.95 -3.20 28.89
C LYS A 219 -15.37 -2.42 27.64
N GLY A 220 -15.86 -3.11 26.61
CA GLY A 220 -16.34 -2.49 25.37
C GLY A 220 -15.22 -2.10 24.40
N PHE A 221 -15.54 -1.25 23.40
CA PHE A 221 -14.56 -0.76 22.41
C PHE A 221 -13.66 0.30 23.03
N VAL A 222 -12.33 0.10 22.94
CA VAL A 222 -11.32 1.09 23.36
C VAL A 222 -10.46 1.42 22.16
N LEU A 223 -10.44 2.70 21.78
CA LEU A 223 -9.55 3.20 20.74
C LEU A 223 -8.11 3.23 21.28
N LEU A 224 -7.23 2.45 20.65
CA LEU A 224 -5.79 2.49 20.89
C LEU A 224 -5.14 3.32 19.79
N PRO A 225 -4.78 4.60 20.03
CA PRO A 225 -4.43 5.54 18.95
C PRO A 225 -3.35 5.02 18.00
N ARG A 226 -2.31 4.37 18.52
CA ARG A 226 -1.22 3.83 17.69
C ARG A 226 -1.68 2.65 16.82
N ARG A 227 -2.46 1.72 17.37
CA ARG A 227 -3.02 0.60 16.60
C ARG A 227 -4.02 1.06 15.56
N TRP A 228 -4.90 1.99 15.93
CA TRP A 228 -5.92 2.51 15.03
C TRP A 228 -5.33 3.10 13.75
N VAL A 229 -4.10 3.65 13.80
CA VAL A 229 -3.42 4.22 12.63
C VAL A 229 -3.31 3.21 11.49
N VAL A 230 -2.77 2.03 11.75
CA VAL A 230 -2.56 1.01 10.72
C VAL A 230 -3.87 0.34 10.28
N GLU A 231 -4.81 0.12 11.21
CA GLU A 231 -6.16 -0.37 10.91
C GLU A 231 -6.89 0.58 9.94
N ARG A 232 -6.80 1.89 10.19
CA ARG A 232 -7.31 2.94 9.30
C ARG A 232 -6.66 2.88 7.92
N THR A 233 -5.37 2.60 7.85
CA THR A 233 -4.65 2.47 6.57
C THR A 233 -5.17 1.29 5.78
N PHE A 234 -5.38 0.13 6.39
CA PHE A 234 -6.04 -0.99 5.72
C PHE A 234 -7.43 -0.61 5.22
N ALA A 235 -8.22 0.11 6.01
CA ALA A 235 -9.54 0.59 5.59
C ALA A 235 -9.45 1.52 4.37
N TRP A 236 -8.46 2.41 4.31
CA TRP A 236 -8.24 3.27 3.15
C TRP A 236 -7.82 2.50 1.90
N LEU A 237 -6.89 1.56 2.02
CA LEU A 237 -6.44 0.70 0.92
C LEU A 237 -7.60 -0.15 0.39
N ASN A 238 -8.43 -0.73 1.26
CA ASN A 238 -9.56 -1.58 0.91
C ASN A 238 -10.73 -0.81 0.25
N ARG A 239 -10.71 0.53 0.21
CA ARG A 239 -11.61 1.31 -0.66
C ARG A 239 -11.39 1.01 -2.14
N ASN A 240 -10.26 0.45 -2.50
CA ASN A 240 -9.99 -0.08 -3.83
C ASN A 240 -10.52 -1.52 -3.90
N ARG A 241 -11.57 -1.74 -4.69
CA ARG A 241 -12.26 -3.05 -4.77
C ARG A 241 -11.33 -4.21 -5.15
N ARG A 242 -10.27 -3.92 -5.91
CA ARG A 242 -9.26 -4.94 -6.25
C ARG A 242 -8.53 -5.48 -5.01
N LEU A 243 -8.48 -4.73 -3.92
CA LEU A 243 -7.88 -5.14 -2.66
C LEU A 243 -8.87 -5.77 -1.67
N ALA A 244 -10.18 -5.86 -1.97
CA ALA A 244 -11.17 -6.49 -1.11
C ALA A 244 -10.93 -7.99 -0.91
N LYS A 245 -10.35 -8.64 -1.93
CA LYS A 245 -9.77 -9.99 -1.91
C LYS A 245 -8.43 -9.95 -2.62
N ASP A 246 -7.67 -11.03 -2.58
CA ASP A 246 -6.50 -11.19 -3.43
C ASP A 246 -6.87 -11.99 -4.68
N PHE A 247 -6.99 -11.29 -5.80
CA PHE A 247 -7.33 -11.87 -7.11
C PHE A 247 -6.09 -12.25 -7.92
N GLU A 248 -4.89 -11.98 -7.39
CA GLU A 248 -3.67 -12.11 -8.15
C GLU A 248 -3.09 -13.52 -8.04
N ARG A 249 -2.59 -14.03 -9.17
CA ARG A 249 -1.91 -15.32 -9.19
C ARG A 249 -0.57 -15.26 -8.42
N THR A 250 0.16 -14.15 -8.54
CA THR A 250 1.49 -14.00 -7.96
C THR A 250 1.51 -12.97 -6.83
N ILE A 251 2.43 -13.16 -5.87
CA ILE A 251 2.67 -12.25 -4.75
C ILE A 251 3.14 -10.89 -5.26
N GLU A 252 4.00 -10.87 -6.29
CA GLU A 252 4.54 -9.65 -6.89
C GLU A 252 3.42 -8.77 -7.44
N SER A 253 2.41 -9.37 -8.12
CA SER A 253 1.26 -8.61 -8.63
C SER A 253 0.38 -8.08 -7.50
N ALA A 254 0.14 -8.89 -6.46
CA ALA A 254 -0.61 -8.45 -5.29
C ALA A 254 0.09 -7.27 -4.59
N THR A 255 1.42 -7.35 -4.43
CA THR A 255 2.26 -6.30 -3.85
C THR A 255 2.24 -5.03 -4.72
N ALA A 256 2.34 -5.16 -6.03
CA ALA A 256 2.28 -4.03 -6.95
C ALA A 256 0.94 -3.27 -6.87
N TRP A 257 -0.18 -3.98 -6.80
CA TRP A 257 -1.50 -3.36 -6.60
C TRP A 257 -1.63 -2.66 -5.25
N LEU A 258 -1.03 -3.23 -4.20
CA LEU A 258 -1.04 -2.61 -2.87
C LEU A 258 -0.26 -1.29 -2.87
N PHE A 259 0.94 -1.26 -3.46
CA PHE A 259 1.71 -0.03 -3.61
C PHE A 259 1.02 0.99 -4.53
N LEU A 260 0.39 0.55 -5.63
CA LEU A 260 -0.36 1.47 -6.49
C LEU A 260 -1.55 2.12 -5.76
N ALA A 261 -2.22 1.38 -4.87
CA ALA A 261 -3.28 1.94 -4.02
C ALA A 261 -2.72 2.98 -3.03
N SER A 262 -1.55 2.72 -2.46
CA SER A 262 -0.86 3.67 -1.59
C SER A 262 -0.41 4.91 -2.36
N ILE A 263 0.18 4.77 -3.53
CA ILE A 263 0.56 5.87 -4.43
C ILE A 263 -0.64 6.77 -4.69
N GLN A 264 -1.79 6.21 -5.09
CA GLN A 264 -3.01 6.99 -5.31
C GLN A 264 -3.47 7.73 -4.04
N MET A 265 -3.33 7.10 -2.88
CA MET A 265 -3.69 7.72 -1.61
C MET A 265 -2.77 8.88 -1.27
N ILE A 266 -1.47 8.70 -1.42
CA ILE A 266 -0.44 9.69 -1.09
C ILE A 266 -0.53 10.89 -2.05
N THR A 267 -0.61 10.68 -3.36
CA THR A 267 -0.77 11.77 -4.34
C THR A 267 -1.98 12.65 -4.04
N ARG A 268 -3.09 12.04 -3.63
CA ARG A 268 -4.30 12.77 -3.19
C ARG A 268 -4.10 13.57 -1.91
N ARG A 269 -3.18 13.16 -1.06
CA ARG A 269 -2.84 13.88 0.17
C ARG A 269 -1.92 15.05 -0.11
N ILE A 270 -0.87 14.86 -0.89
CA ILE A 270 0.07 15.91 -1.29
C ILE A 270 -0.68 17.13 -1.86
N VAL A 271 -1.67 16.89 -2.72
CA VAL A 271 -2.47 17.97 -3.34
C VAL A 271 -3.36 18.71 -2.34
N ARG A 272 -3.50 18.23 -1.11
CA ARG A 272 -4.34 18.83 -0.05
C ARG A 272 -3.54 19.39 1.12
N ALA A 273 -2.26 19.01 1.21
CA ALA A 273 -1.34 19.53 2.19
C ALA A 273 -0.87 20.95 1.79
#